data_dc1aaa386916fff723bf474bacd5de16
#
_entry.id   dc1aaa386916fff723bf474bacd5de16
#
_cell.length_a   1.000
_cell.length_b   1.000
_cell.length_c   1.000
_cell.angle_alpha   90.00
_cell.angle_beta   90.00
_cell.angle_gamma   90.00
#
_symmetry.space_group_name_H-M   'P 1'
#
loop_
_entity.id
_entity.type
_entity.pdbx_description
1 polymer ?
#
loop_
_entity_poly.entity_id
_entity_poly.type
_entity_poly.pdbx_seq_one_letter_code
_entity_poly.pdbx_strand_id
1 'polypeptide(L)'
;MLVNFSCENILSFKNEVSFSMLASQKKKDNILTNNFFMAGKEQQEPILETSLIFGANGSGKTNFIATLAYLKRIALNQNPENKFIAPFRLNNDSKKTPSELEIEFYAKNNIKYRYGISIFKGEIIEEWLYYTPQTRETILFHREKNSLIEYNSAGFIEAKDFIDENQKISDKLKNDTAFIFLLSTFNGEHSNAISEWFSNIVILDIEDKKDNLKDTLYYWKDNNDFQNWARPILNSLGICDLKFDHKVESVEDIVKQIKSDQEKLKNSNEKNKELKDKAINLFDNLLDFVTSSSLEKTEDIDFNSVKVIKNIDGNEFPIPLYL
;
A
#
# COMPACT_ATOMS: atom_id res chain seq x y z
N MET A 1 3.37 7.55 10.37
CA MET A 1 3.75 6.44 11.27
C MET A 1 2.52 5.72 11.74
N LEU A 2 2.49 4.37 11.66
CA LEU A 2 1.40 3.57 12.18
C LEU A 2 1.34 3.65 13.71
N VAL A 3 0.14 3.83 14.27
CA VAL A 3 -0.12 3.80 15.72
C VAL A 3 -0.87 2.53 16.07
N ASN A 4 -2.07 2.35 15.48
CA ASN A 4 -2.90 1.16 15.67
C ASN A 4 -3.50 0.72 14.33
N PHE A 5 -3.77 -0.57 14.21
CA PHE A 5 -4.59 -1.12 13.14
C PHE A 5 -5.49 -2.22 13.71
N SER A 6 -6.77 -2.16 13.42
CA SER A 6 -7.73 -3.20 13.79
C SER A 6 -8.57 -3.66 12.61
N CYS A 7 -9.03 -4.90 12.70
CA CYS A 7 -9.94 -5.48 11.72
C CYS A 7 -10.88 -6.48 12.37
N GLU A 8 -12.10 -6.56 11.87
CA GLU A 8 -13.14 -7.48 12.31
C GLU A 8 -13.88 -8.10 11.13
N ASN A 9 -14.39 -9.31 11.34
CA ASN A 9 -15.17 -10.07 10.35
C ASN A 9 -14.53 -10.15 8.96
N ILE A 10 -13.25 -10.45 8.89
CA ILE A 10 -12.49 -10.49 7.64
C ILE A 10 -11.48 -11.65 7.62
N LEU A 11 -11.41 -12.39 6.52
CA LEU A 11 -10.50 -13.52 6.31
C LEU A 11 -10.56 -14.55 7.44
N SER A 12 -9.51 -14.65 8.27
CA SER A 12 -9.42 -15.55 9.42
C SER A 12 -9.90 -14.93 10.74
N PHE A 13 -10.31 -13.68 10.75
CA PHE A 13 -10.69 -12.94 11.96
C PHE A 13 -12.21 -12.80 12.03
N LYS A 14 -12.83 -13.49 13.01
CA LYS A 14 -14.24 -13.35 13.31
C LYS A 14 -14.52 -12.12 14.16
N ASN A 15 -13.78 -12.01 15.25
CA ASN A 15 -13.88 -10.90 16.20
C ASN A 15 -12.78 -9.89 15.90
N GLU A 16 -12.89 -8.71 16.48
CA GLU A 16 -11.87 -7.68 16.36
C GLU A 16 -10.49 -8.19 16.81
N VAL A 17 -9.51 -7.92 15.98
CA VAL A 17 -8.09 -8.11 16.25
C VAL A 17 -7.41 -6.77 16.04
N SER A 18 -6.64 -6.34 17.03
CA SER A 18 -5.90 -5.08 17.00
C SER A 18 -4.39 -5.28 17.13
N PHE A 19 -3.63 -4.40 16.50
CA PHE A 19 -2.19 -4.32 16.58
C PHE A 19 -1.78 -2.89 16.90
N SER A 20 -0.90 -2.71 17.88
CA SER A 20 -0.47 -1.40 18.33
C SER A 20 1.05 -1.24 18.26
N MET A 21 1.49 -0.09 17.76
CA MET A 21 2.88 0.37 17.79
C MET A 21 3.16 1.29 18.97
N LEU A 22 2.19 1.52 19.87
CA LEU A 22 2.42 2.30 21.08
C LEU A 22 3.36 1.55 22.03
N ALA A 23 4.40 2.22 22.49
CA ALA A 23 5.31 1.64 23.48
C ALA A 23 4.65 1.57 24.86
N SER A 24 4.76 0.43 25.54
CA SER A 24 4.26 0.27 26.89
C SER A 24 5.07 1.09 27.90
N GLN A 25 4.42 1.96 28.65
CA GLN A 25 5.08 2.77 29.69
C GLN A 25 5.50 1.97 30.94
N LYS A 26 5.16 0.68 31.04
CA LYS A 26 5.27 -0.09 32.29
C LYS A 26 6.67 -0.62 32.64
N LYS A 27 7.67 -0.49 31.77
CA LYS A 27 9.04 -0.96 32.07
C LYS A 27 10.08 0.10 31.69
N LYS A 28 10.40 0.99 32.63
CA LYS A 28 11.48 1.96 32.47
C LYS A 28 12.89 1.36 32.43
N ASP A 29 13.07 0.11 32.82
CA ASP A 29 14.39 -0.40 33.19
C ASP A 29 15.09 -1.32 32.18
N ASN A 30 14.43 -1.71 31.06
CA ASN A 30 15.03 -2.61 30.07
C ASN A 30 14.61 -2.38 28.62
N ILE A 31 14.13 -1.20 28.27
CA ILE A 31 13.81 -0.88 26.89
C ILE A 31 15.11 -0.36 26.28
N LEU A 32 15.51 -0.97 25.17
CA LEU A 32 16.47 -0.38 24.27
C LEU A 32 15.98 1.03 23.95
N THR A 33 16.64 2.02 24.52
CA THR A 33 16.26 3.44 24.48
C THR A 33 16.14 3.99 23.05
N ASN A 34 16.50 3.20 22.05
CA ASN A 34 16.56 3.57 20.63
C ASN A 34 15.52 2.82 19.77
N ASN A 35 14.48 2.21 20.34
CA ASN A 35 13.47 1.47 19.56
C ASN A 35 12.10 2.17 19.53
N PHE A 36 12.05 3.42 19.92
CA PHE A 36 10.85 4.25 19.79
C PHE A 36 11.24 5.73 19.58
N PHE A 37 10.33 6.47 18.99
CA PHE A 37 10.42 7.94 18.90
C PHE A 37 9.11 8.55 19.41
N MET A 38 9.18 9.83 19.74
CA MET A 38 8.02 10.58 20.22
C MET A 38 7.30 11.22 19.04
N ALA A 39 6.02 10.86 18.82
CA ALA A 39 5.17 11.44 17.79
C ALA A 39 4.10 12.34 18.41
N GLY A 40 3.62 13.33 17.66
CA GLY A 40 2.63 14.31 18.11
C GLY A 40 3.23 15.67 18.41
N LYS A 41 2.41 16.72 18.31
CA LYS A 41 2.85 18.10 18.52
C LYS A 41 2.88 18.47 20.00
N GLU A 42 1.75 18.39 20.66
CA GLU A 42 1.61 18.79 22.06
C GLU A 42 1.60 17.59 23.01
N GLN A 43 0.76 16.60 22.70
CA GLN A 43 0.74 15.34 23.41
C GLN A 43 1.59 14.32 22.66
N GLN A 44 2.83 14.14 23.10
CA GLN A 44 3.73 13.19 22.49
C GLN A 44 3.45 11.77 22.96
N GLU A 45 3.32 10.85 22.01
CA GLU A 45 3.12 9.42 22.23
C GLU A 45 4.39 8.66 21.78
N PRO A 46 4.90 7.72 22.59
CA PRO A 46 6.03 6.89 22.21
C PRO A 46 5.58 5.81 21.23
N ILE A 47 6.05 5.91 19.99
CA ILE A 47 5.75 4.95 18.90
C ILE A 47 6.96 4.06 18.67
N LEU A 48 6.75 2.75 18.66
CA LEU A 48 7.80 1.77 18.35
C LEU A 48 8.26 1.91 16.90
N GLU A 49 9.57 1.81 16.67
CA GLU A 49 10.15 1.78 15.33
C GLU A 49 9.99 0.40 14.68
N THR A 50 9.95 -0.65 15.49
CA THR A 50 9.86 -2.04 15.02
C THR A 50 8.94 -2.85 15.91
N SER A 51 8.16 -3.73 15.29
CA SER A 51 7.35 -4.72 15.99
C SER A 51 7.36 -6.05 15.24
N LEU A 52 7.21 -7.14 15.97
CA LEU A 52 7.22 -8.49 15.44
C LEU A 52 5.91 -9.21 15.78
N ILE A 53 5.29 -9.85 14.79
CA ILE A 53 4.10 -10.67 14.96
C ILE A 53 4.48 -12.14 14.94
N PHE A 54 4.31 -12.83 16.06
CA PHE A 54 4.56 -14.26 16.20
C PHE A 54 3.26 -15.06 16.26
N GLY A 55 3.31 -16.30 15.83
CA GLY A 55 2.18 -17.23 15.91
C GLY A 55 2.45 -18.50 15.12
N ALA A 56 1.68 -19.55 15.40
CA ALA A 56 1.72 -20.83 14.70
C ALA A 56 1.39 -20.66 13.19
N ASN A 57 1.77 -21.66 12.38
CA ASN A 57 1.35 -21.71 10.99
C ASN A 57 -0.18 -21.77 10.91
N GLY A 58 -0.76 -21.00 10.00
CA GLY A 58 -2.23 -20.87 9.88
C GLY A 58 -2.91 -19.96 10.92
N SER A 59 -2.17 -19.28 11.81
CA SER A 59 -2.76 -18.38 12.83
C SER A 59 -3.27 -17.04 12.28
N GLY A 60 -3.13 -16.78 10.98
CA GLY A 60 -3.66 -15.56 10.35
C GLY A 60 -2.65 -14.41 10.18
N LYS A 61 -1.36 -14.59 10.49
CA LYS A 61 -0.34 -13.52 10.36
C LYS A 61 -0.33 -12.86 8.98
N THR A 62 -0.27 -13.67 7.93
CA THR A 62 -0.32 -13.18 6.54
C THR A 62 -1.66 -12.51 6.23
N ASN A 63 -2.78 -13.08 6.72
CA ASN A 63 -4.10 -12.49 6.54
C ASN A 63 -4.21 -11.12 7.21
N PHE A 64 -3.54 -10.90 8.35
CA PHE A 64 -3.52 -9.59 9.00
C PHE A 64 -2.85 -8.53 8.14
N ILE A 65 -1.69 -8.86 7.55
CA ILE A 65 -1.01 -7.96 6.60
C ILE A 65 -1.84 -7.76 5.32
N ALA A 66 -2.50 -8.82 4.82
CA ALA A 66 -3.39 -8.72 3.66
C ALA A 66 -4.60 -7.80 3.91
N THR A 67 -5.13 -7.74 5.15
CA THR A 67 -6.20 -6.79 5.49
C THR A 67 -5.72 -5.35 5.49
N LEU A 68 -4.51 -5.07 5.97
CA LEU A 68 -3.89 -3.74 5.88
C LEU A 68 -3.65 -3.33 4.40
N ALA A 69 -3.14 -4.27 3.59
CA ALA A 69 -2.98 -4.05 2.14
C ALA A 69 -4.30 -3.73 1.45
N TYR A 70 -5.38 -4.38 1.88
CA TYR A 70 -6.71 -4.13 1.34
C TYR A 70 -7.23 -2.73 1.70
N LEU A 71 -7.09 -2.31 2.97
CA LEU A 71 -7.44 -0.96 3.39
C LEU A 71 -6.68 0.09 2.58
N LYS A 72 -5.37 -0.09 2.40
CA LYS A 72 -4.54 0.78 1.55
C LYS A 72 -5.11 0.87 0.12
N ARG A 73 -5.44 -0.27 -0.51
CA ARG A 73 -5.98 -0.29 -1.88
C ARG A 73 -7.31 0.46 -1.99
N ILE A 74 -8.19 0.35 -1.00
CA ILE A 74 -9.46 1.09 -0.98
C ILE A 74 -9.20 2.57 -0.80
N ALA A 75 -8.39 2.96 0.18
CA ALA A 75 -8.07 4.36 0.45
C ALA A 75 -7.42 5.09 -0.75
N LEU A 76 -6.70 4.35 -1.61
CA LEU A 76 -6.05 4.87 -2.82
C LEU A 76 -6.82 4.55 -4.12
N ASN A 77 -7.99 3.93 -4.04
CA ASN A 77 -8.77 3.43 -5.18
C ASN A 77 -7.95 2.54 -6.15
N GLN A 78 -7.03 1.77 -5.60
CA GLN A 78 -6.15 0.86 -6.34
C GLN A 78 -6.69 -0.58 -6.33
N ASN A 79 -7.99 -0.75 -6.46
CA ASN A 79 -8.64 -2.08 -6.51
C ASN A 79 -9.15 -2.39 -7.92
N PRO A 80 -8.26 -2.80 -8.87
CA PRO A 80 -8.54 -2.82 -10.31
C PRO A 80 -9.61 -3.82 -10.73
N GLU A 81 -10.01 -4.76 -9.89
CA GLU A 81 -10.96 -5.82 -10.24
C GLU A 81 -12.07 -5.99 -9.19
N ASN A 82 -12.34 -4.98 -8.34
CA ASN A 82 -13.25 -5.13 -7.21
C ASN A 82 -12.98 -6.43 -6.42
N LYS A 83 -11.70 -6.75 -6.23
CA LYS A 83 -11.28 -7.93 -5.47
C LYS A 83 -11.72 -7.75 -4.03
N PHE A 84 -12.90 -8.25 -3.78
CA PHE A 84 -13.50 -8.28 -2.48
C PHE A 84 -12.73 -9.25 -1.58
N ILE A 85 -12.23 -8.76 -0.47
CA ILE A 85 -11.73 -9.66 0.58
C ILE A 85 -12.93 -10.27 1.30
N ALA A 86 -12.92 -11.59 1.39
CA ALA A 86 -14.04 -12.32 1.95
C ALA A 86 -14.21 -12.05 3.47
N PRO A 87 -15.46 -11.95 3.97
CA PRO A 87 -15.70 -11.97 5.40
C PRO A 87 -15.25 -13.30 6.01
N PHE A 88 -15.23 -13.40 7.33
CA PHE A 88 -14.92 -14.65 8.01
C PHE A 88 -15.86 -15.77 7.58
N ARG A 89 -15.31 -16.86 7.02
CA ARG A 89 -16.08 -17.88 6.30
C ARG A 89 -16.65 -18.99 7.16
N LEU A 90 -16.07 -19.19 8.35
CA LEU A 90 -16.43 -20.34 9.23
C LEU A 90 -17.67 -20.07 10.09
N ASN A 91 -18.37 -18.97 9.88
CA ASN A 91 -19.62 -18.63 10.54
C ASN A 91 -20.62 -18.08 9.50
N ASN A 92 -21.86 -18.58 9.55
CA ASN A 92 -22.91 -18.13 8.64
C ASN A 92 -23.42 -16.72 8.94
N ASP A 93 -23.35 -16.24 10.16
CA ASP A 93 -23.78 -14.90 10.53
C ASP A 93 -22.74 -13.87 10.06
N SER A 94 -21.46 -14.19 10.11
CA SER A 94 -20.37 -13.36 9.59
C SER A 94 -20.55 -12.99 8.11
N LYS A 95 -21.17 -13.85 7.32
CA LYS A 95 -21.48 -13.59 5.90
C LYS A 95 -22.60 -12.55 5.68
N LYS A 96 -23.33 -12.22 6.74
CA LYS A 96 -24.47 -11.29 6.73
C LYS A 96 -24.16 -9.94 7.37
N THR A 97 -23.01 -9.82 7.98
CA THR A 97 -22.53 -8.61 8.66
C THR A 97 -21.37 -7.98 7.88
N PRO A 98 -21.18 -6.66 7.97
CA PRO A 98 -20.03 -5.99 7.37
C PRO A 98 -18.69 -6.48 7.93
N SER A 99 -17.63 -6.25 7.20
CA SER A 99 -16.24 -6.31 7.67
C SER A 99 -15.79 -4.90 8.03
N GLU A 100 -15.11 -4.74 9.17
CA GLU A 100 -14.64 -3.45 9.66
C GLU A 100 -13.12 -3.41 9.68
N LEU A 101 -12.58 -2.25 9.28
CA LEU A 101 -11.14 -1.96 9.25
C LEU A 101 -10.94 -0.55 9.77
N GLU A 102 -10.06 -0.38 10.75
CA GLU A 102 -9.71 0.92 11.28
C GLU A 102 -8.20 1.06 11.48
N ILE A 103 -7.67 2.23 11.22
CA ILE A 103 -6.25 2.53 11.34
C ILE A 103 -6.04 3.90 11.98
N GLU A 104 -5.10 3.95 12.93
CA GLU A 104 -4.60 5.18 13.50
C GLU A 104 -3.16 5.40 13.09
N PHE A 105 -2.83 6.62 12.70
CA PHE A 105 -1.48 6.95 12.26
C PHE A 105 -1.16 8.44 12.40
N TYR A 106 0.11 8.74 12.48
CA TYR A 106 0.62 10.11 12.33
C TYR A 106 0.99 10.35 10.87
N ALA A 107 0.39 11.36 10.26
CA ALA A 107 0.78 11.83 8.93
C ALA A 107 2.05 12.70 8.99
N LYS A 108 2.57 13.12 7.84
CA LYS A 108 3.80 13.91 7.72
C LYS A 108 3.73 15.27 8.41
N ASN A 109 2.53 15.85 8.51
CA ASN A 109 2.26 17.09 9.25
C ASN A 109 2.26 16.91 10.78
N ASN A 110 2.59 15.70 11.27
CA ASN A 110 2.57 15.30 12.67
C ASN A 110 1.20 15.44 13.36
N ILE A 111 0.14 15.32 12.58
CA ILE A 111 -1.24 15.20 13.04
C ILE A 111 -1.63 13.72 13.07
N LYS A 112 -2.24 13.28 14.17
CA LYS A 112 -2.80 11.94 14.27
C LYS A 112 -4.16 11.88 13.61
N TYR A 113 -4.33 10.88 12.73
CA TYR A 113 -5.61 10.56 12.11
C TYR A 113 -6.06 9.17 12.55
N ARG A 114 -7.38 8.99 12.65
CA ARG A 114 -8.04 7.70 12.79
C ARG A 114 -9.06 7.58 11.66
N TYR A 115 -8.79 6.65 10.77
CA TYR A 115 -9.57 6.40 9.56
C TYR A 115 -10.12 4.97 9.58
N GLY A 116 -11.39 4.81 9.26
CA GLY A 116 -11.98 3.49 9.19
C GLY A 116 -13.09 3.37 8.15
N ILE A 117 -13.36 2.13 7.80
CA ILE A 117 -14.38 1.74 6.83
C ILE A 117 -15.11 0.49 7.31
N SER A 118 -16.40 0.42 7.01
CA SER A 118 -17.24 -0.77 7.11
C SER A 118 -17.67 -1.19 5.70
N ILE A 119 -17.40 -2.45 5.34
CA ILE A 119 -17.59 -2.96 3.97
C ILE A 119 -18.52 -4.17 4.00
N PHE A 120 -19.51 -4.15 3.11
CA PHE A 120 -20.40 -5.28 2.90
C PHE A 120 -20.58 -5.58 1.41
N LYS A 121 -20.25 -6.81 1.02
CA LYS A 121 -20.35 -7.30 -0.38
C LYS A 121 -19.60 -6.43 -1.40
N GLY A 122 -18.47 -5.83 -0.99
CA GLY A 122 -17.66 -4.98 -1.84
C GLY A 122 -18.07 -3.51 -1.86
N GLU A 123 -19.15 -3.14 -1.19
CA GLU A 123 -19.59 -1.75 -1.04
C GLU A 123 -19.17 -1.19 0.31
N ILE A 124 -18.78 0.06 0.35
CA ILE A 124 -18.50 0.81 1.58
C ILE A 124 -19.84 1.21 2.18
N ILE A 125 -20.17 0.64 3.34
CA ILE A 125 -21.42 0.92 4.05
C ILE A 125 -21.22 2.12 4.98
N GLU A 126 -20.07 2.19 5.65
CA GLU A 126 -19.68 3.31 6.48
C GLU A 126 -18.23 3.70 6.22
N GLU A 127 -17.93 4.97 6.39
CA GLU A 127 -16.57 5.53 6.34
C GLU A 127 -16.49 6.67 7.33
N TRP A 128 -15.44 6.68 8.14
CA TRP A 128 -15.23 7.72 9.14
C TRP A 128 -13.80 8.20 9.18
N LEU A 129 -13.64 9.46 9.54
CA LEU A 129 -12.36 10.12 9.69
C LEU A 129 -12.36 11.02 10.91
N TYR A 130 -11.43 10.78 11.81
CA TYR A 130 -11.12 11.64 12.94
C TYR A 130 -9.69 12.14 12.82
N TYR A 131 -9.42 13.27 13.46
CA TYR A 131 -8.08 13.81 13.59
C TYR A 131 -7.84 14.38 14.98
N THR A 132 -6.59 14.42 15.39
CA THR A 132 -6.14 15.00 16.66
C THR A 132 -5.14 16.11 16.36
N PRO A 133 -5.61 17.35 16.16
CA PRO A 133 -4.71 18.46 15.80
C PRO A 133 -3.78 18.86 16.93
N GLN A 134 -4.20 18.68 18.19
CA GLN A 134 -3.43 18.96 19.40
C GLN A 134 -3.56 17.81 20.40
N THR A 135 -4.55 17.86 21.29
CA THR A 135 -4.74 16.87 22.35
C THR A 135 -6.07 16.13 22.27
N ARG A 136 -7.07 16.76 21.66
CA ARG A 136 -8.43 16.21 21.58
C ARG A 136 -8.71 15.69 20.19
N GLU A 137 -9.17 14.44 20.13
CA GLU A 137 -9.71 13.86 18.90
C GLU A 137 -11.01 14.57 18.51
N THR A 138 -11.14 14.87 17.24
CA THR A 138 -12.29 15.58 16.65
C THR A 138 -12.68 14.86 15.37
N ILE A 139 -13.97 14.66 15.17
CA ILE A 139 -14.48 14.09 13.93
C ILE A 139 -14.31 15.08 12.78
N LEU A 140 -13.93 14.60 11.62
CA LEU A 140 -13.99 15.32 10.36
C LEU A 140 -15.25 14.94 9.59
N PHE A 141 -15.50 13.65 9.41
CA PHE A 141 -16.77 13.15 8.91
C PHE A 141 -17.03 11.69 9.34
N HIS A 142 -18.30 11.33 9.35
CA HIS A 142 -18.80 9.97 9.35
C HIS A 142 -19.93 9.88 8.32
N ARG A 143 -19.81 8.95 7.38
CA ARG A 143 -20.86 8.71 6.39
C ARG A 143 -21.41 7.28 6.48
N GLU A 144 -22.70 7.16 6.22
CA GLU A 144 -23.35 5.89 5.88
C GLU A 144 -23.78 5.96 4.41
N LYS A 145 -23.21 5.09 3.59
CA LYS A 145 -23.38 5.11 2.12
C LYS A 145 -23.07 6.52 1.57
N ASN A 146 -24.05 7.17 0.96
CA ASN A 146 -23.90 8.51 0.38
C ASN A 146 -24.44 9.65 1.27
N SER A 147 -24.65 9.40 2.57
CA SER A 147 -25.14 10.40 3.51
C SER A 147 -24.12 10.66 4.62
N LEU A 148 -23.76 11.91 4.86
CA LEU A 148 -22.95 12.29 6.01
C LEU A 148 -23.83 12.30 7.25
N ILE A 149 -23.52 11.45 8.20
CA ILE A 149 -24.21 11.38 9.50
C ILE A 149 -23.65 12.43 10.44
N GLU A 150 -22.31 12.60 10.41
CA GLU A 150 -21.62 13.66 11.12
C GLU A 150 -20.63 14.35 10.18
N TYR A 151 -20.61 15.68 10.22
CA TYR A 151 -19.75 16.48 9.38
C TYR A 151 -19.29 17.75 10.10
N ASN A 152 -17.97 17.90 10.20
CA ASN A 152 -17.35 19.11 10.75
C ASN A 152 -17.09 20.12 9.65
N SER A 153 -18.08 20.96 9.38
CA SER A 153 -18.00 21.96 8.31
C SER A 153 -16.89 23.00 8.48
N ALA A 154 -16.42 23.23 9.71
CA ALA A 154 -15.33 24.16 10.00
C ALA A 154 -13.94 23.51 9.87
N GLY A 155 -13.82 22.24 10.26
CA GLY A 155 -12.55 21.51 10.25
C GLY A 155 -12.32 20.72 8.96
N PHE A 156 -13.36 20.45 8.17
CA PHE A 156 -13.28 19.62 6.95
C PHE A 156 -13.88 20.34 5.75
N ILE A 157 -13.30 21.50 5.42
CA ILE A 157 -13.80 22.42 4.38
C ILE A 157 -13.77 21.76 3.00
N GLU A 158 -12.82 20.86 2.76
CA GLU A 158 -12.60 20.17 1.47
C GLU A 158 -13.81 19.36 0.99
N ALA A 159 -14.70 18.94 1.89
CA ALA A 159 -15.90 18.20 1.52
C ALA A 159 -17.06 19.08 1.04
N LYS A 160 -17.00 20.39 1.27
CA LYS A 160 -18.13 21.31 1.08
C LYS A 160 -18.72 21.28 -0.33
N ASP A 161 -17.89 21.19 -1.35
CA ASP A 161 -18.31 21.23 -2.75
C ASP A 161 -18.85 19.89 -3.27
N PHE A 162 -18.76 18.83 -2.45
CA PHE A 162 -19.14 17.46 -2.80
C PHE A 162 -20.41 16.98 -2.10
N ILE A 163 -21.01 17.82 -1.25
CA ILE A 163 -22.21 17.53 -0.48
C ILE A 163 -23.32 18.54 -0.80
N ASP A 164 -24.56 18.08 -0.78
CA ASP A 164 -25.74 18.94 -0.93
C ASP A 164 -26.22 19.53 0.41
N GLU A 165 -27.31 20.31 0.38
CA GLU A 165 -27.93 20.94 1.56
C GLU A 165 -28.43 19.91 2.59
N ASN A 166 -28.66 18.66 2.17
CA ASN A 166 -29.09 17.56 3.03
C ASN A 166 -27.92 16.67 3.48
N GLN A 167 -26.67 17.14 3.34
CA GLN A 167 -25.45 16.40 3.66
C GLN A 167 -25.30 15.08 2.87
N LYS A 168 -25.86 15.01 1.66
CA LYS A 168 -25.66 13.90 0.77
C LYS A 168 -24.47 14.13 -0.12
N ILE A 169 -23.62 13.13 -0.22
CA ILE A 169 -22.53 13.08 -1.18
C ILE A 169 -23.14 12.84 -2.57
N SER A 170 -22.54 13.44 -3.59
CA SER A 170 -22.98 13.27 -4.97
C SER A 170 -23.22 11.81 -5.33
N ASP A 171 -24.33 11.50 -5.96
CA ASP A 171 -24.69 10.15 -6.46
C ASP A 171 -23.70 9.62 -7.53
N LYS A 172 -22.76 10.47 -7.98
CA LYS A 172 -21.67 10.06 -8.87
C LYS A 172 -20.56 9.31 -8.16
N LEU A 173 -20.49 9.36 -6.81
CA LEU A 173 -19.57 8.53 -6.05
C LEU A 173 -20.05 7.08 -6.08
N LYS A 174 -19.21 6.18 -6.59
CA LYS A 174 -19.52 4.76 -6.59
C LYS A 174 -19.52 4.20 -5.16
N ASN A 175 -20.36 3.20 -4.92
CA ASN A 175 -20.49 2.58 -3.60
C ASN A 175 -19.20 1.90 -3.10
N ASP A 176 -18.29 1.54 -3.99
CA ASP A 176 -17.00 0.90 -3.70
C ASP A 176 -15.84 1.90 -3.57
N THR A 177 -16.12 3.19 -3.72
CA THR A 177 -15.10 4.25 -3.71
C THR A 177 -15.10 4.99 -2.38
N ALA A 178 -13.91 5.13 -1.78
CA ALA A 178 -13.71 5.90 -0.56
C ALA A 178 -13.92 7.40 -0.82
N PHE A 179 -14.59 8.08 0.11
CA PHE A 179 -14.82 9.52 0.01
C PHE A 179 -13.53 10.30 0.15
N ILE A 180 -12.62 9.86 1.03
CA ILE A 180 -11.28 10.46 1.14
C ILE A 180 -10.50 10.40 -0.18
N PHE A 181 -10.65 9.32 -0.97
CA PHE A 181 -10.02 9.23 -2.28
C PHE A 181 -10.56 10.30 -3.23
N LEU A 182 -11.89 10.45 -3.30
CA LEU A 182 -12.50 11.50 -4.12
C LEU A 182 -11.94 12.87 -3.75
N LEU A 183 -11.92 13.21 -2.46
CA LEU A 183 -11.43 14.51 -1.98
C LEU A 183 -9.94 14.72 -2.27
N SER A 184 -9.12 13.69 -2.16
CA SER A 184 -7.68 13.77 -2.47
C SER A 184 -7.41 14.07 -3.95
N THR A 185 -8.27 13.62 -4.87
CA THR A 185 -8.15 13.96 -6.29
C THR A 185 -8.41 15.44 -6.58
N PHE A 186 -9.04 16.17 -5.64
CA PHE A 186 -9.29 17.60 -5.70
C PHE A 186 -8.43 18.41 -4.74
N ASN A 187 -7.29 17.85 -4.31
CA ASN A 187 -6.30 18.50 -3.45
C ASN A 187 -6.82 18.89 -2.06
N GLY A 188 -7.73 18.11 -1.47
CA GLY A 188 -8.17 18.32 -0.09
C GLY A 188 -7.00 18.19 0.90
N GLU A 189 -6.94 19.05 1.90
CA GLU A 189 -5.81 19.12 2.84
C GLU A 189 -5.65 17.82 3.63
N HIS A 190 -6.73 17.38 4.30
CA HIS A 190 -6.71 16.17 5.12
C HIS A 190 -6.62 14.91 4.26
N SER A 191 -7.42 14.85 3.20
CA SER A 191 -7.46 13.68 2.31
C SER A 191 -6.12 13.47 1.58
N ASN A 192 -5.41 14.54 1.20
CA ASN A 192 -4.05 14.43 0.65
C ASN A 192 -3.05 13.90 1.68
N ALA A 193 -3.11 14.38 2.94
CA ALA A 193 -2.22 13.87 3.99
C ALA A 193 -2.42 12.37 4.24
N ILE A 194 -3.67 11.89 4.16
CA ILE A 194 -4.03 10.49 4.30
C ILE A 194 -3.57 9.70 3.08
N SER A 195 -3.84 10.19 1.86
CA SER A 195 -3.42 9.55 0.61
C SER A 195 -1.90 9.42 0.51
N GLU A 196 -1.16 10.48 0.86
CA GLU A 196 0.31 10.46 0.93
C GLU A 196 0.80 9.42 1.95
N TRP A 197 0.15 9.34 3.12
CA TRP A 197 0.52 8.36 4.13
C TRP A 197 0.33 6.92 3.63
N PHE A 198 -0.83 6.59 3.05
CA PHE A 198 -1.08 5.27 2.48
C PHE A 198 -0.14 4.94 1.32
N SER A 199 0.18 5.91 0.47
CA SER A 199 1.10 5.73 -0.66
C SER A 199 2.51 5.35 -0.19
N ASN A 200 2.95 5.89 0.95
CA ASN A 200 4.27 5.62 1.51
C ASN A 200 4.36 4.30 2.31
N ILE A 201 3.25 3.59 2.53
CA ILE A 201 3.32 2.25 3.13
C ILE A 201 3.83 1.27 2.07
N VAL A 202 4.92 0.59 2.36
CA VAL A 202 5.41 -0.54 1.56
C VAL A 202 4.97 -1.83 2.24
N ILE A 203 4.20 -2.66 1.53
CA ILE A 203 3.78 -3.99 1.99
C ILE A 203 4.46 -4.99 1.07
N LEU A 204 5.41 -5.72 1.63
CA LEU A 204 6.14 -6.76 0.90
C LEU A 204 5.32 -8.05 0.91
N ASP A 205 4.72 -8.39 -0.22
CA ASP A 205 4.03 -9.65 -0.38
C ASP A 205 5.02 -10.75 -0.82
N ILE A 206 4.88 -11.92 -0.21
CA ILE A 206 5.72 -13.09 -0.54
C ILE A 206 5.43 -13.59 -1.96
N GLU A 207 4.22 -13.31 -2.49
CA GLU A 207 3.83 -13.71 -3.85
C GLU A 207 4.47 -12.83 -4.94
N ASP A 208 4.75 -11.56 -4.65
CA ASP A 208 5.36 -10.59 -5.58
C ASP A 208 6.87 -10.41 -5.37
N LYS A 209 7.59 -11.52 -5.19
CA LYS A 209 9.04 -11.51 -4.91
C LYS A 209 9.86 -10.74 -5.93
N LYS A 210 9.48 -10.81 -7.21
CA LYS A 210 10.24 -10.17 -8.30
C LYS A 210 10.14 -8.65 -8.25
N ASP A 211 8.95 -8.09 -8.05
CA ASP A 211 8.75 -6.65 -8.00
C ASP A 211 9.39 -6.04 -6.75
N ASN A 212 9.21 -6.68 -5.59
CA ASN A 212 9.85 -6.24 -4.34
C ASN A 212 11.39 -6.25 -4.44
N LEU A 213 11.97 -7.28 -5.09
CA LEU A 213 13.41 -7.35 -5.29
C LEU A 213 13.88 -6.29 -6.29
N LYS A 214 13.09 -6.02 -7.33
CA LYS A 214 13.37 -5.01 -8.34
C LYS A 214 13.60 -3.65 -7.69
N ASP A 215 12.65 -3.18 -6.89
CA ASP A 215 12.73 -1.91 -6.18
C ASP A 215 13.96 -1.87 -5.25
N THR A 216 14.23 -2.96 -4.54
CA THR A 216 15.39 -3.05 -3.64
C THR A 216 16.71 -2.97 -4.42
N LEU A 217 16.81 -3.63 -5.57
CA LEU A 217 18.03 -3.63 -6.39
C LEU A 217 18.27 -2.27 -7.06
N TYR A 218 17.21 -1.58 -7.52
CA TYR A 218 17.33 -0.21 -7.99
C TYR A 218 17.82 0.71 -6.87
N TYR A 219 17.22 0.59 -5.68
CA TYR A 219 17.62 1.40 -4.54
C TYR A 219 19.07 1.10 -4.13
N TRP A 220 19.48 -0.17 -4.20
CA TRP A 220 20.86 -0.59 -3.97
C TRP A 220 21.82 0.05 -4.98
N LYS A 221 21.46 0.02 -6.27
CA LYS A 221 22.32 0.55 -7.34
C LYS A 221 22.63 2.03 -7.15
N ASP A 222 21.63 2.83 -6.86
CA ASP A 222 21.71 4.28 -6.97
C ASP A 222 21.90 5.00 -5.61
N ASN A 223 21.93 4.25 -4.49
CA ASN A 223 21.98 4.82 -3.15
C ASN A 223 23.14 4.27 -2.31
N ASN A 224 24.24 4.99 -2.27
CA ASN A 224 25.43 4.63 -1.48
C ASN A 224 25.15 4.59 0.04
N ASP A 225 24.28 5.45 0.56
CA ASP A 225 23.93 5.46 1.99
C ASP A 225 23.15 4.20 2.36
N PHE A 226 22.25 3.76 1.49
CA PHE A 226 21.56 2.48 1.66
C PHE A 226 22.53 1.31 1.61
N GLN A 227 23.46 1.28 0.65
CA GLN A 227 24.50 0.24 0.59
C GLN A 227 25.33 0.20 1.87
N ASN A 228 25.78 1.35 2.36
CA ASN A 228 26.59 1.45 3.58
C ASN A 228 25.82 0.99 4.82
N TRP A 229 24.53 1.29 4.89
CA TRP A 229 23.66 0.80 5.96
C TRP A 229 23.39 -0.70 5.87
N ALA A 230 23.15 -1.23 4.68
CA ALA A 230 22.75 -2.63 4.49
C ALA A 230 23.93 -3.61 4.51
N ARG A 231 25.15 -3.21 4.06
CA ARG A 231 26.32 -4.10 4.01
C ARG A 231 26.66 -4.77 5.35
N PRO A 232 26.67 -4.09 6.51
CA PRO A 232 26.90 -4.79 7.79
C PRO A 232 25.88 -5.87 8.09
N ILE A 233 24.60 -5.65 7.71
CA ILE A 233 23.52 -6.62 7.89
C ILE A 233 23.77 -7.82 6.98
N LEU A 234 24.04 -7.59 5.69
CA LEU A 234 24.35 -8.64 4.73
C LEU A 234 25.57 -9.46 5.16
N ASN A 235 26.62 -8.80 5.64
CA ASN A 235 27.83 -9.44 6.17
C ASN A 235 27.51 -10.37 7.35
N SER A 236 26.61 -9.97 8.25
CA SER A 236 26.16 -10.84 9.35
C SER A 236 25.46 -12.11 8.89
N LEU A 237 24.89 -12.09 7.68
CA LEU A 237 24.27 -13.24 6.99
C LEU A 237 25.26 -14.00 6.10
N GLY A 238 26.54 -13.61 6.11
CA GLY A 238 27.59 -14.20 5.26
C GLY A 238 27.47 -13.80 3.78
N ILE A 239 26.84 -12.67 3.48
CA ILE A 239 26.74 -12.07 2.15
C ILE A 239 27.64 -10.85 2.10
N CYS A 240 28.67 -10.86 1.27
CA CYS A 240 29.63 -9.76 1.18
C CYS A 240 29.15 -8.66 0.26
N ASP A 241 28.46 -8.99 -0.83
CA ASP A 241 27.96 -8.01 -1.81
C ASP A 241 26.83 -8.61 -2.66
N LEU A 242 26.15 -7.73 -3.42
CA LEU A 242 25.20 -8.08 -4.45
C LEU A 242 25.75 -7.64 -5.80
N LYS A 243 25.77 -8.56 -6.79
CA LYS A 243 26.15 -8.26 -8.18
C LYS A 243 24.99 -8.60 -9.11
N PHE A 244 24.77 -7.77 -10.09
CA PHE A 244 23.78 -7.99 -11.14
C PHE A 244 24.19 -7.23 -12.40
N ASP A 245 23.81 -7.78 -13.53
CA ASP A 245 24.06 -7.16 -14.83
C ASP A 245 22.87 -6.28 -15.24
N HIS A 246 23.13 -5.34 -16.13
CA HIS A 246 22.10 -4.50 -16.71
C HIS A 246 21.68 -5.10 -18.06
N LYS A 247 20.39 -5.18 -18.29
CA LYS A 247 19.82 -5.45 -19.58
C LYS A 247 19.60 -4.12 -20.29
N VAL A 248 20.37 -3.85 -21.32
CA VAL A 248 20.19 -2.67 -22.18
C VAL A 248 19.27 -3.10 -23.32
N GLU A 249 18.07 -2.51 -23.36
CA GLU A 249 17.16 -2.70 -24.48
C GLU A 249 17.16 -1.43 -25.33
N SER A 250 17.36 -1.61 -26.63
CA SER A 250 17.20 -0.51 -27.59
C SER A 250 15.72 -0.19 -27.74
N VAL A 251 15.42 1.06 -28.11
CA VAL A 251 14.02 1.45 -28.44
C VAL A 251 13.45 0.54 -29.53
N GLU A 252 14.29 0.08 -30.46
CA GLU A 252 13.89 -0.85 -31.52
C GLU A 252 13.45 -2.21 -30.96
N ASP A 253 14.12 -2.74 -29.93
CA ASP A 253 13.74 -3.99 -29.27
C ASP A 253 12.42 -3.84 -28.52
N ILE A 254 12.23 -2.71 -27.82
CA ILE A 254 10.98 -2.39 -27.11
C ILE A 254 9.82 -2.28 -28.11
N VAL A 255 10.01 -1.55 -29.20
CA VAL A 255 9.00 -1.41 -30.27
C VAL A 255 8.67 -2.77 -30.90
N LYS A 256 9.66 -3.64 -31.09
CA LYS A 256 9.47 -4.99 -31.61
C LYS A 256 8.66 -5.85 -30.65
N GLN A 257 8.93 -5.74 -29.36
CA GLN A 257 8.20 -6.47 -28.33
C GLN A 257 6.73 -6.00 -28.26
N ILE A 258 6.49 -4.71 -28.22
CA ILE A 258 5.13 -4.12 -28.20
C ILE A 258 4.33 -4.58 -29.43
N LYS A 259 4.93 -4.55 -30.64
CA LYS A 259 4.28 -5.04 -31.87
C LYS A 259 3.95 -6.52 -31.82
N SER A 260 4.87 -7.35 -31.29
CA SER A 260 4.65 -8.79 -31.11
C SER A 260 3.47 -9.07 -30.17
N ASP A 261 3.38 -8.35 -29.05
CA ASP A 261 2.30 -8.55 -28.10
C ASP A 261 0.95 -8.02 -28.60
N GLN A 262 0.96 -6.93 -29.38
CA GLN A 262 -0.22 -6.45 -30.10
C GLN A 262 -0.73 -7.50 -31.13
N GLU A 263 0.16 -8.13 -31.87
CA GLU A 263 -0.20 -9.19 -32.83
C GLU A 263 -0.77 -10.42 -32.12
N LYS A 264 -0.19 -10.84 -30.99
CA LYS A 264 -0.75 -11.92 -30.15
C LYS A 264 -2.16 -11.60 -29.70
N LEU A 265 -2.40 -10.36 -29.27
CA LEU A 265 -3.73 -9.91 -28.86
C LEU A 265 -4.70 -9.90 -30.04
N LYS A 266 -4.29 -9.38 -31.23
CA LYS A 266 -5.12 -9.39 -32.46
C LYS A 266 -5.53 -10.81 -32.84
N ASN A 267 -4.64 -11.78 -32.66
CA ASN A 267 -4.85 -13.18 -32.99
C ASN A 267 -5.51 -13.98 -31.85
N SER A 268 -5.72 -13.39 -30.67
CA SER A 268 -6.38 -14.04 -29.54
C SER A 268 -7.88 -14.25 -29.79
N ASN A 269 -8.42 -15.34 -29.26
CA ASN A 269 -9.86 -15.67 -29.30
C ASN A 269 -10.68 -14.90 -28.24
N GLU A 270 -10.26 -13.68 -27.90
CA GLU A 270 -10.96 -12.83 -26.93
C GLU A 270 -12.40 -12.56 -27.42
N LYS A 271 -13.38 -12.95 -26.62
CA LYS A 271 -14.82 -12.85 -26.97
C LYS A 271 -15.38 -11.45 -26.88
N ASN A 272 -14.72 -10.58 -26.10
CA ASN A 272 -15.15 -9.19 -25.93
C ASN A 272 -14.43 -8.26 -26.91
N LYS A 273 -15.07 -7.99 -28.05
CA LYS A 273 -14.52 -7.16 -29.11
C LYS A 273 -14.18 -5.74 -28.64
N GLU A 274 -15.01 -5.13 -27.80
CA GLU A 274 -14.79 -3.75 -27.31
C GLU A 274 -13.55 -3.65 -26.41
N LEU A 275 -13.32 -4.64 -25.55
CA LEU A 275 -12.10 -4.70 -24.71
C LEU A 275 -10.86 -4.95 -25.56
N LYS A 276 -10.96 -5.80 -26.58
CA LYS A 276 -9.88 -6.07 -27.52
C LYS A 276 -9.48 -4.81 -28.29
N ASP A 277 -10.44 -4.07 -28.82
CA ASP A 277 -10.21 -2.83 -29.56
C ASP A 277 -9.61 -1.73 -28.66
N LYS A 278 -10.06 -1.60 -27.40
CA LYS A 278 -9.46 -0.69 -26.41
C LYS A 278 -8.00 -1.05 -26.09
N ALA A 279 -7.71 -2.33 -25.93
CA ALA A 279 -6.36 -2.80 -25.64
C ALA A 279 -5.42 -2.57 -26.87
N ILE A 280 -5.90 -2.79 -28.09
CA ILE A 280 -5.14 -2.50 -29.32
C ILE A 280 -4.80 -1.01 -29.40
N ASN A 281 -5.77 -0.12 -29.15
CA ASN A 281 -5.55 1.33 -29.12
C ASN A 281 -4.52 1.74 -28.06
N LEU A 282 -4.47 1.04 -26.94
CA LEU A 282 -3.48 1.28 -25.88
C LEU A 282 -2.06 0.92 -26.34
N PHE A 283 -1.91 -0.18 -27.09
CA PHE A 283 -0.63 -0.53 -27.72
C PHE A 283 -0.20 0.50 -28.80
N ASP A 284 -1.13 1.03 -29.59
CA ASP A 284 -0.83 2.08 -30.57
C ASP A 284 -0.34 3.36 -29.87
N ASN A 285 -1.00 3.79 -28.78
CA ASN A 285 -0.57 4.94 -27.97
C ASN A 285 0.82 4.72 -27.33
N LEU A 286 1.10 3.51 -26.85
CA LEU A 286 2.41 3.15 -26.32
C LEU A 286 3.49 3.19 -27.39
N LEU A 287 3.21 2.70 -28.59
CA LEU A 287 4.13 2.76 -29.73
C LEU A 287 4.45 4.22 -30.09
N ASP A 288 3.44 5.07 -30.17
CA ASP A 288 3.60 6.49 -30.45
C ASP A 288 4.43 7.19 -29.37
N PHE A 289 4.18 6.89 -28.11
CA PHE A 289 4.95 7.42 -26.98
C PHE A 289 6.42 6.99 -27.03
N VAL A 290 6.69 5.70 -27.20
CA VAL A 290 8.06 5.15 -27.25
C VAL A 290 8.83 5.68 -28.46
N THR A 291 8.18 5.79 -29.63
CA THR A 291 8.83 6.29 -30.86
C THR A 291 9.03 7.80 -30.85
N SER A 292 8.20 8.56 -30.15
CA SER A 292 8.33 10.02 -30.00
C SER A 292 9.26 10.44 -28.85
N SER A 293 9.60 9.51 -27.95
CA SER A 293 10.55 9.78 -26.87
C SER A 293 11.98 9.90 -27.42
N SER A 294 12.75 10.84 -26.89
CA SER A 294 14.17 11.03 -27.24
C SER A 294 15.10 9.98 -26.58
N LEU A 295 14.54 8.90 -26.04
CA LEU A 295 15.29 7.81 -25.41
C LEU A 295 15.85 6.87 -26.50
N GLU A 296 17.17 6.80 -26.62
CA GLU A 296 17.81 5.84 -27.52
C GLU A 296 17.91 4.43 -26.93
N LYS A 297 17.98 4.32 -25.60
CA LYS A 297 18.12 3.06 -24.85
C LYS A 297 17.48 3.16 -23.48
N THR A 298 16.95 2.04 -23.01
CA THR A 298 16.55 1.85 -21.61
C THR A 298 17.47 0.85 -20.93
N GLU A 299 17.86 1.12 -19.69
CA GLU A 299 18.60 0.18 -18.88
C GLU A 299 17.66 -0.40 -17.81
N ASP A 300 17.58 -1.72 -17.73
CA ASP A 300 16.87 -2.44 -16.70
C ASP A 300 17.83 -3.43 -16.01
N ILE A 301 17.47 -3.93 -14.84
CA ILE A 301 18.24 -4.96 -14.15
C ILE A 301 17.88 -6.31 -14.75
N ASP A 302 18.92 -7.07 -15.17
CA ASP A 302 18.72 -8.46 -15.54
C ASP A 302 18.58 -9.34 -14.28
N PHE A 303 17.34 -9.65 -13.92
CA PHE A 303 17.03 -10.47 -12.75
C PHE A 303 17.63 -11.87 -12.79
N ASN A 304 17.90 -12.42 -13.97
CA ASN A 304 18.54 -13.73 -14.11
C ASN A 304 20.04 -13.68 -13.79
N SER A 305 20.61 -12.47 -13.77
CA SER A 305 22.03 -12.27 -13.45
C SER A 305 22.29 -11.99 -11.97
N VAL A 306 21.26 -11.80 -11.14
CA VAL A 306 21.42 -11.44 -9.72
C VAL A 306 22.16 -12.53 -8.98
N LYS A 307 23.25 -12.17 -8.32
CA LYS A 307 24.11 -13.07 -7.53
C LYS A 307 24.40 -12.45 -6.18
N VAL A 308 24.34 -13.26 -5.14
CA VAL A 308 24.90 -12.93 -3.84
C VAL A 308 26.38 -13.36 -3.80
N ILE A 309 27.24 -12.50 -3.30
CA ILE A 309 28.68 -12.81 -3.16
C ILE A 309 28.91 -13.28 -1.74
N LYS A 310 29.40 -14.49 -1.59
CA LYS A 310 29.86 -15.05 -0.32
C LYS A 310 31.37 -15.12 -0.29
N ASN A 311 31.98 -14.79 0.85
CA ASN A 311 33.40 -15.04 1.08
C ASN A 311 33.55 -16.30 1.95
N ILE A 312 34.26 -17.27 1.44
CA ILE A 312 34.59 -18.53 2.14
C ILE A 312 36.09 -18.68 2.06
N ASP A 313 36.76 -18.69 3.19
CA ASP A 313 38.23 -18.83 3.31
C ASP A 313 39.04 -17.81 2.45
N GLY A 314 38.54 -16.59 2.35
CA GLY A 314 39.20 -15.53 1.57
C GLY A 314 38.88 -15.50 0.07
N ASN A 315 38.07 -16.44 -0.42
CA ASN A 315 37.66 -16.49 -1.83
C ASN A 315 36.18 -16.04 -1.98
N GLU A 316 35.92 -15.25 -3.02
CA GLU A 316 34.57 -14.82 -3.38
C GLU A 316 33.87 -15.87 -4.24
N PHE A 317 32.68 -16.27 -3.79
CA PHE A 317 31.81 -17.22 -4.52
C PHE A 317 30.51 -16.52 -4.92
N PRO A 318 30.28 -16.27 -6.23
CA PRO A 318 29.02 -15.77 -6.71
C PRO A 318 27.97 -16.89 -6.73
N ILE A 319 26.93 -16.76 -5.93
CA ILE A 319 25.81 -17.71 -5.87
C ILE A 319 24.61 -17.08 -6.56
N PRO A 320 24.09 -17.69 -7.66
CA PRO A 320 22.89 -17.18 -8.32
C PRO A 320 21.71 -17.13 -7.37
N LEU A 321 20.97 -16.03 -7.39
CA LEU A 321 19.68 -15.90 -6.70
C LEU A 321 18.59 -16.40 -7.66
N TYR A 322 18.12 -17.63 -7.46
CA TYR A 322 16.99 -18.17 -8.22
C TYR A 322 15.68 -17.58 -7.66
N LEU A 323 14.98 -16.84 -8.48
CA LEU A 323 13.74 -16.11 -8.14
C LEU A 323 12.50 -16.80 -8.69
#